data_910eedf247571b700a0dfb1c55200cf7
#
_entry.id   910eedf247571b700a0dfb1c55200cf7
#
_cell.length_a   1.000
_cell.length_b   1.000
_cell.length_c   1.000
_cell.angle_alpha   90.00
_cell.angle_beta   90.00
_cell.angle_gamma   90.00
#
_symmetry.space_group_name_H-M   'P 1'
#
loop_
_entity.id
_entity.type
_entity.pdbx_description
1 polymer ?
#
loop_
_entity_poly.entity_id
_entity_poly.type
_entity_poly.pdbx_seq_one_letter_code
_entity_poly.pdbx_strand_id
1 'polypeptide(L)'
;MKHSKIAALLCALAIAGVGVPSVWAEDTSAPVVNALKEADAAAQTADTAAKAPEVNYTDALLKGLSLTLPDVEKSVESGTFKNLSPEAPKPVVEQPAPEPEPLPEPEPEPEPEPEPEPAPAAKYTADQGDAANEIDSDGTYDGMTYISTKANENALRVSMAYISAKGDTITKSGDVDDVTNSDLYGKNAALLVTHGGHGAFSDTKISTTGNGAAGAYGYSKGTYINLTDSTVSTTGNFAPAAEAAEKAMMKLANTTASTTGYGSPAIKVSKNGGIILAENSHFTTTGQESHGVYTTGDVTLTGSTVNAQATKAAVIKNNDTLSLENSTLEGNETNSVPYNIVLYSDENAIGTMGTQQFNAKDSTIISHKGGMFLVTSTHGRVTLENTTIQQDPSLPVFTVTGNDGSFGWGDPGSNGGHMQLVLVKQELTGNILVDSISDVNMNITDSSTWNGAIHIVPNAQNGAAYHTNADIFIAAGSTWNLTEDSEVTTVTNLGTINYNGHTIKLADGTVMKG
;
A
#
# COMPACT_ATOMS: atom_id res chain seq x y z
N MET A 1 -18.45 22.05 16.33
CA MET A 1 -17.28 22.91 16.60
C MET A 1 -16.43 22.45 17.80
N LYS A 2 -16.98 21.91 18.91
CA LYS A 2 -16.18 21.42 20.06
C LYS A 2 -15.42 20.12 19.74
N HIS A 3 -16.02 19.20 18.99
CA HIS A 3 -15.40 17.90 18.67
C HIS A 3 -14.22 18.01 17.70
N SER A 4 -14.22 18.96 16.78
CA SER A 4 -13.10 19.16 15.84
C SER A 4 -11.81 19.67 16.53
N LYS A 5 -11.93 20.38 17.66
CA LYS A 5 -10.76 20.88 18.42
C LYS A 5 -10.07 19.76 19.23
N ILE A 6 -10.85 18.78 19.71
CA ILE A 6 -10.31 17.64 20.47
C ILE A 6 -9.63 16.64 19.53
N ALA A 7 -10.20 16.40 18.34
CA ALA A 7 -9.56 15.60 17.30
C ALA A 7 -8.23 16.25 16.84
N ALA A 8 -8.20 17.57 16.66
CA ALA A 8 -6.98 18.32 16.35
C ALA A 8 -5.92 18.24 17.46
N LEU A 9 -6.31 18.18 18.72
CA LEU A 9 -5.39 18.03 19.86
C LEU A 9 -4.76 16.62 19.88
N LEU A 10 -5.55 15.57 19.63
CA LEU A 10 -5.04 14.20 19.55
C LEU A 10 -4.09 14.00 18.37
N CYS A 11 -4.37 14.66 17.24
CA CYS A 11 -3.46 14.70 16.10
C CYS A 11 -2.18 15.52 16.38
N ALA A 12 -2.27 16.62 17.09
CA ALA A 12 -1.11 17.46 17.43
C ALA A 12 -0.15 16.77 18.41
N LEU A 13 -0.64 15.94 19.32
CA LEU A 13 0.18 15.11 20.22
C LEU A 13 0.93 14.00 19.48
N ALA A 14 0.36 13.48 18.39
CA ALA A 14 1.02 12.50 17.51
C ALA A 14 2.07 13.12 16.58
N ILE A 15 1.90 14.41 16.20
CA ILE A 15 2.76 15.12 15.24
C ILE A 15 3.94 15.84 15.95
N ALA A 16 3.84 16.15 17.24
CA ALA A 16 4.84 16.93 17.96
C ALA A 16 6.18 16.22 18.19
N GLY A 17 6.40 15.00 17.67
CA GLY A 17 7.73 14.35 17.55
C GLY A 17 8.58 14.41 18.82
N VAL A 18 7.98 14.48 20.00
CA VAL A 18 8.72 14.42 21.27
C VAL A 18 9.17 12.97 21.38
N GLY A 19 10.47 12.74 21.11
CA GLY A 19 11.10 11.44 21.27
C GLY A 19 10.83 10.92 22.68
N VAL A 20 9.89 10.01 22.80
CA VAL A 20 9.59 9.31 24.04
C VAL A 20 10.73 8.33 24.25
N PRO A 21 11.46 8.38 25.37
CA PRO A 21 12.46 7.37 25.66
C PRO A 21 11.79 5.99 25.65
N SER A 22 12.46 5.00 25.06
CA SER A 22 11.94 3.64 24.78
C SER A 22 11.43 2.84 26.00
N VAL A 23 11.47 3.40 27.19
CA VAL A 23 10.99 2.79 28.44
C VAL A 23 9.49 3.04 28.69
N TRP A 24 8.83 3.91 27.91
CA TRP A 24 7.44 4.32 28.15
C TRP A 24 6.41 3.66 27.22
N ALA A 25 6.86 2.85 26.25
CA ALA A 25 5.98 2.31 25.21
C ALA A 25 5.18 1.06 25.63
N GLU A 26 5.52 0.38 26.70
CA GLU A 26 4.86 -0.89 27.07
C GLU A 26 3.75 -0.78 28.12
N ASP A 27 3.70 0.30 28.93
CA ASP A 27 2.80 0.34 30.11
C ASP A 27 1.63 1.35 30.01
N THR A 28 1.64 2.29 29.08
CA THR A 28 0.57 3.31 28.95
C THR A 28 -0.49 3.00 27.89
N SER A 29 -0.26 2.03 27.00
CA SER A 29 -1.22 1.66 25.97
C SER A 29 -2.35 0.72 26.47
N ALA A 30 -2.09 -0.06 27.50
CA ALA A 30 -3.06 -1.03 28.03
C ALA A 30 -4.36 -0.41 28.57
N PRO A 31 -4.35 0.70 29.34
CA PRO A 31 -5.60 1.32 29.81
C PRO A 31 -6.45 1.91 28.68
N VAL A 32 -5.81 2.53 27.68
CA VAL A 32 -6.51 3.15 26.54
C VAL A 32 -7.10 2.06 25.61
N VAL A 33 -6.35 1.01 25.35
CA VAL A 33 -6.82 -0.12 24.53
C VAL A 33 -7.94 -0.88 25.24
N ASN A 34 -7.89 -1.02 26.55
CA ASN A 34 -8.96 -1.67 27.31
C ASN A 34 -10.22 -0.79 27.36
N ALA A 35 -10.09 0.52 27.54
CA ALA A 35 -11.22 1.46 27.49
C ALA A 35 -11.90 1.48 26.10
N LEU A 36 -11.14 1.38 25.03
CA LEU A 36 -11.67 1.28 23.67
C LEU A 36 -12.37 -0.06 23.42
N LYS A 37 -11.83 -1.17 23.95
CA LYS A 37 -12.48 -2.49 23.85
C LYS A 37 -13.79 -2.57 24.67
N GLU A 38 -13.85 -1.93 25.82
CA GLU A 38 -15.08 -1.86 26.62
C GLU A 38 -16.14 -0.97 25.95
N ALA A 39 -15.73 0.11 25.29
CA ALA A 39 -16.61 0.96 24.49
C ALA A 39 -17.18 0.23 23.25
N ASP A 40 -16.34 -0.55 22.55
CA ASP A 40 -16.74 -1.36 21.40
C ASP A 40 -17.69 -2.52 21.80
N ALA A 41 -17.42 -3.16 22.93
CA ALA A 41 -18.30 -4.20 23.47
C ALA A 41 -19.67 -3.65 23.90
N ALA A 42 -19.71 -2.43 24.44
CA ALA A 42 -20.96 -1.72 24.78
C ALA A 42 -21.74 -1.31 23.53
N ALA A 43 -21.06 -0.92 22.44
CA ALA A 43 -21.69 -0.58 21.17
C ALA A 43 -22.29 -1.82 20.48
N GLN A 44 -21.62 -2.97 20.50
CA GLN A 44 -22.13 -4.21 19.90
C GLN A 44 -23.33 -4.81 20.64
N THR A 45 -23.48 -4.55 21.94
CA THR A 45 -24.68 -4.96 22.70
C THR A 45 -25.88 -4.04 22.55
N ALA A 46 -25.67 -2.82 22.03
CA ALA A 46 -26.72 -1.82 21.85
C ALA A 46 -27.52 -1.98 20.54
N ASP A 47 -27.01 -2.74 19.57
CA ASP A 47 -27.62 -2.89 18.24
C ASP A 47 -28.86 -3.80 18.20
N THR A 48 -29.29 -4.36 19.35
CA THR A 48 -30.48 -5.22 19.47
C THR A 48 -31.68 -4.59 20.19
N ALA A 49 -31.58 -3.32 20.61
CA ALA A 49 -32.69 -2.65 21.29
C ALA A 49 -32.95 -1.25 20.71
N ALA A 50 -34.17 -0.98 20.32
CA ALA A 50 -34.63 0.28 19.76
C ALA A 50 -34.21 1.50 20.61
N LYS A 51 -33.43 2.43 20.02
CA LYS A 51 -32.99 3.69 20.60
C LYS A 51 -31.98 3.56 21.76
N ALA A 52 -30.74 3.19 21.42
CA ALA A 52 -29.63 3.30 22.37
C ALA A 52 -29.27 4.79 22.62
N PRO A 53 -28.89 5.15 23.86
CA PRO A 53 -28.33 6.48 24.13
C PRO A 53 -26.99 6.65 23.38
N GLU A 54 -26.77 7.86 22.85
CA GLU A 54 -25.52 8.23 22.19
C GLU A 54 -24.33 7.96 23.12
N VAL A 55 -23.46 7.02 22.77
CA VAL A 55 -22.27 6.72 23.58
C VAL A 55 -21.25 7.83 23.34
N ASN A 56 -20.97 8.59 24.37
CA ASN A 56 -19.98 9.67 24.29
C ASN A 56 -18.56 9.12 24.49
N TYR A 57 -17.96 8.68 23.40
CA TYR A 57 -16.59 8.14 23.37
C TYR A 57 -15.54 9.10 23.95
N THR A 58 -15.78 10.42 23.89
CA THR A 58 -14.90 11.44 24.45
C THR A 58 -14.85 11.36 25.96
N ASP A 59 -16.00 11.18 26.65
CA ASP A 59 -16.05 11.07 28.10
C ASP A 59 -15.43 9.76 28.60
N ALA A 60 -15.58 8.65 27.85
CA ALA A 60 -14.94 7.37 28.17
C ALA A 60 -13.41 7.46 28.09
N LEU A 61 -12.89 8.12 27.04
CA LEU A 61 -11.46 8.34 26.86
C LEU A 61 -10.86 9.25 27.95
N LEU A 62 -11.52 10.35 28.25
CA LEU A 62 -11.08 11.30 29.30
C LEU A 62 -11.08 10.66 30.69
N LYS A 63 -12.07 9.81 30.99
CA LYS A 63 -12.14 9.06 32.25
C LYS A 63 -10.99 8.04 32.36
N GLY A 64 -10.65 7.35 31.26
CA GLY A 64 -9.51 6.42 31.21
C GLY A 64 -8.16 7.10 31.42
N LEU A 65 -8.03 8.39 31.05
CA LEU A 65 -6.84 9.21 31.25
C LEU A 65 -6.86 10.02 32.57
N SER A 66 -7.89 9.87 33.39
CA SER A 66 -8.12 10.69 34.61
C SER A 66 -8.14 12.20 34.34
N LEU A 67 -8.62 12.60 33.16
CA LEU A 67 -8.73 14.00 32.73
C LEU A 67 -10.20 14.45 32.68
N THR A 68 -10.44 15.72 32.81
CA THR A 68 -11.77 16.33 32.62
C THR A 68 -11.79 17.22 31.37
N LEU A 69 -12.96 17.40 30.77
CA LEU A 69 -13.12 18.30 29.62
C LEU A 69 -12.62 19.74 29.89
N PRO A 70 -12.90 20.37 31.06
CA PRO A 70 -12.36 21.68 31.43
C PRO A 70 -10.83 21.72 31.50
N ASP A 71 -10.16 20.64 31.92
CA ASP A 71 -8.69 20.57 31.98
C ASP A 71 -8.07 20.59 30.60
N VAL A 72 -8.67 19.87 29.66
CA VAL A 72 -8.24 19.83 28.25
C VAL A 72 -8.49 21.20 27.59
N GLU A 73 -9.67 21.78 27.75
CA GLU A 73 -10.01 23.11 27.20
C GLU A 73 -9.05 24.19 27.70
N LYS A 74 -8.73 24.20 28.99
CA LYS A 74 -7.81 25.15 29.60
C LYS A 74 -6.37 25.02 29.09
N SER A 75 -5.92 23.78 28.86
CA SER A 75 -4.60 23.50 28.31
C SER A 75 -4.49 23.92 26.83
N VAL A 76 -5.55 23.76 26.05
CA VAL A 76 -5.63 24.23 24.66
C VAL A 76 -5.61 25.75 24.57
N GLU A 77 -6.37 26.45 25.44
CA GLU A 77 -6.42 27.91 25.46
C GLU A 77 -5.11 28.57 25.93
N SER A 78 -4.40 27.93 26.85
CA SER A 78 -3.13 28.45 27.41
C SER A 78 -1.90 28.06 26.58
N GLY A 79 -2.00 27.14 25.65
CA GLY A 79 -0.86 26.60 24.88
C GLY A 79 0.17 25.84 25.74
N THR A 80 -0.17 25.52 26.98
CA THR A 80 0.73 24.83 27.91
C THR A 80 0.27 23.40 28.17
N PHE A 81 0.96 22.43 27.61
CA PHE A 81 0.67 20.98 27.75
C PHE A 81 1.40 20.32 28.94
N LYS A 82 2.00 21.09 29.84
CA LYS A 82 2.86 20.56 30.92
C LYS A 82 2.12 19.77 32.02
N ASN A 83 0.79 19.82 32.08
CA ASN A 83 0.01 19.25 33.18
C ASN A 83 -0.91 18.08 32.75
N LEU A 84 -0.68 17.46 31.58
CA LEU A 84 -1.49 16.33 31.11
C LEU A 84 -0.89 14.97 31.47
N SER A 85 0.17 14.90 32.27
CA SER A 85 0.68 13.64 32.82
C SER A 85 -0.14 13.19 34.01
N PRO A 86 -0.56 11.93 34.12
CA PRO A 86 -1.22 11.42 35.31
C PRO A 86 -0.31 11.56 36.53
N GLU A 87 -0.83 12.17 37.59
CA GLU A 87 -0.12 12.25 38.87
C GLU A 87 0.03 10.82 39.43
N ALA A 88 1.25 10.39 39.70
CA ALA A 88 1.48 9.09 40.33
C ALA A 88 0.74 9.01 41.66
N PRO A 89 0.07 7.89 41.98
CA PRO A 89 -0.66 7.76 43.24
C PRO A 89 0.27 7.94 44.43
N LYS A 90 -0.10 8.84 45.34
CA LYS A 90 0.63 9.08 46.59
C LYS A 90 0.62 7.78 47.41
N PRO A 91 1.76 7.43 48.06
CA PRO A 91 1.79 6.25 48.90
C PRO A 91 0.83 6.41 50.07
N VAL A 92 -0.10 5.46 50.19
CA VAL A 92 -0.99 5.33 51.33
C VAL A 92 -0.15 4.87 52.51
N VAL A 93 -0.08 5.65 53.55
CA VAL A 93 0.54 5.23 54.83
C VAL A 93 -0.44 4.29 55.51
N GLU A 94 -0.15 2.99 55.44
CA GLU A 94 -0.90 1.99 56.17
C GLU A 94 -0.70 2.16 57.70
N GLN A 95 -1.80 2.27 58.47
CA GLN A 95 -1.79 2.05 59.91
C GLN A 95 -1.64 0.53 60.18
N PRO A 96 -0.86 0.12 61.17
CA PRO A 96 -0.69 -1.27 61.49
C PRO A 96 -2.02 -1.91 61.93
N ALA A 97 -2.39 -3.01 61.28
CA ALA A 97 -3.54 -3.85 61.61
C ALA A 97 -3.30 -4.65 62.90
N PRO A 98 -4.33 -4.95 63.71
CA PRO A 98 -4.19 -5.80 64.86
C PRO A 98 -3.86 -7.26 64.46
N GLU A 99 -3.07 -7.93 65.28
CA GLU A 99 -2.64 -9.34 65.10
C GLU A 99 -3.83 -10.28 64.85
N PRO A 100 -3.80 -11.14 63.85
CA PRO A 100 -4.89 -12.08 63.59
C PRO A 100 -4.80 -13.34 64.50
N GLU A 101 -5.96 -13.82 64.95
CA GLU A 101 -6.11 -15.08 65.63
C GLU A 101 -5.68 -16.25 64.69
N PRO A 102 -5.14 -17.37 65.21
CA PRO A 102 -4.69 -18.50 64.39
C PRO A 102 -5.89 -19.13 63.67
N LEU A 103 -5.80 -19.20 62.36
CA LEU A 103 -6.75 -19.90 61.49
C LEU A 103 -6.59 -21.44 61.66
N PRO A 104 -7.68 -22.21 61.55
CA PRO A 104 -7.63 -23.67 61.50
C PRO A 104 -6.83 -24.13 60.26
N GLU A 105 -6.11 -25.24 60.37
CA GLU A 105 -5.36 -25.87 59.29
C GLU A 105 -6.27 -26.11 58.08
N PRO A 106 -5.87 -25.74 56.87
CA PRO A 106 -6.65 -25.99 55.67
C PRO A 106 -6.72 -27.49 55.37
N GLU A 107 -7.92 -27.96 55.01
CA GLU A 107 -8.10 -29.28 54.41
C GLU A 107 -7.28 -29.37 53.12
N PRO A 108 -6.69 -30.55 52.79
CA PRO A 108 -5.89 -30.70 51.57
C PRO A 108 -6.76 -30.36 50.34
N GLU A 109 -6.27 -29.41 49.52
CA GLU A 109 -6.91 -29.10 48.24
C GLU A 109 -6.96 -30.37 47.36
N PRO A 110 -8.10 -30.63 46.68
CA PRO A 110 -8.17 -31.71 45.70
C PRO A 110 -7.09 -31.49 44.62
N GLU A 111 -6.40 -32.55 44.22
CA GLU A 111 -5.45 -32.51 43.11
C GLU A 111 -6.14 -31.87 41.89
N PRO A 112 -5.51 -30.90 41.22
CA PRO A 112 -6.08 -30.28 40.02
C PRO A 112 -6.35 -31.37 38.97
N GLU A 113 -7.57 -31.40 38.44
CA GLU A 113 -7.88 -32.22 37.26
C GLU A 113 -6.86 -31.84 36.16
N PRO A 114 -6.31 -32.83 35.42
CA PRO A 114 -5.39 -32.56 34.35
C PRO A 114 -6.05 -31.56 33.37
N GLU A 115 -5.36 -30.47 33.11
CA GLU A 115 -5.81 -29.51 32.08
C GLU A 115 -6.10 -30.30 30.79
N PRO A 116 -7.26 -30.08 30.13
CA PRO A 116 -7.54 -30.70 28.85
C PRO A 116 -6.39 -30.36 27.88
N GLU A 117 -5.85 -31.37 27.22
CA GLU A 117 -4.86 -31.15 26.16
C GLU A 117 -5.39 -30.05 25.24
N PRO A 118 -4.57 -29.01 24.93
CA PRO A 118 -4.98 -27.95 24.02
C PRO A 118 -5.43 -28.61 22.71
N ALA A 119 -6.67 -28.29 22.29
CA ALA A 119 -7.17 -28.75 21.02
C ALA A 119 -6.14 -28.40 19.94
N PRO A 120 -5.82 -29.31 19.00
CA PRO A 120 -4.85 -29.01 17.95
C PRO A 120 -5.24 -27.69 17.29
N ALA A 121 -4.30 -26.73 17.27
CA ALA A 121 -4.55 -25.43 16.68
C ALA A 121 -5.09 -25.63 15.27
N ALA A 122 -6.21 -24.96 14.94
CA ALA A 122 -6.79 -25.05 13.61
C ALA A 122 -5.70 -24.78 12.59
N LYS A 123 -5.40 -25.76 11.75
CA LYS A 123 -4.27 -25.75 10.82
C LYS A 123 -4.39 -24.60 9.80
N TYR A 124 -5.61 -24.15 9.53
CA TYR A 124 -5.92 -23.07 8.59
C TYR A 124 -7.01 -22.16 9.14
N THR A 125 -7.03 -20.90 8.68
CA THR A 125 -8.17 -20.03 8.89
C THR A 125 -9.33 -20.46 7.98
N ALA A 126 -10.57 -20.26 8.39
CA ALA A 126 -11.75 -20.60 7.60
C ALA A 126 -11.80 -19.85 6.23
N ASP A 127 -11.08 -18.74 6.12
CA ASP A 127 -11.08 -17.85 4.94
C ASP A 127 -10.27 -18.38 3.76
N GLN A 128 -9.42 -19.39 3.94
CA GLN A 128 -8.62 -19.99 2.87
C GLN A 128 -9.36 -21.09 2.10
N GLY A 129 -10.57 -21.44 2.53
CA GLY A 129 -11.38 -22.49 1.93
C GLY A 129 -10.81 -23.89 2.11
N ASP A 130 -11.31 -24.83 1.34
CA ASP A 130 -10.84 -26.21 1.32
C ASP A 130 -9.62 -26.38 0.39
N ALA A 131 -9.01 -27.56 0.36
CA ALA A 131 -7.96 -27.93 -0.59
C ALA A 131 -8.26 -29.33 -1.18
N ALA A 132 -8.24 -29.43 -2.52
CA ALA A 132 -8.37 -30.73 -3.19
C ALA A 132 -7.13 -31.59 -2.95
N ASN A 133 -5.97 -30.97 -2.91
CA ASN A 133 -4.69 -31.60 -2.61
C ASN A 133 -3.94 -30.73 -1.60
N GLU A 134 -3.45 -31.34 -0.53
CA GLU A 134 -2.72 -30.68 0.52
C GLU A 134 -1.38 -31.36 0.75
N ILE A 135 -0.32 -30.54 0.82
CA ILE A 135 1.03 -30.99 1.16
C ILE A 135 1.47 -30.25 2.42
N ASP A 136 1.73 -31.03 3.48
CA ASP A 136 2.15 -30.55 4.80
C ASP A 136 3.43 -31.23 5.30
N SER A 137 4.13 -31.92 4.41
CA SER A 137 5.40 -32.59 4.68
C SER A 137 6.44 -32.27 3.62
N ASP A 138 7.67 -32.13 4.07
CA ASP A 138 8.82 -31.85 3.20
C ASP A 138 9.01 -32.95 2.15
N GLY A 139 9.38 -32.57 0.94
CA GLY A 139 9.59 -33.57 -0.09
C GLY A 139 9.75 -33.04 -1.51
N THR A 140 9.87 -33.99 -2.44
CA THR A 140 9.91 -33.74 -3.87
C THR A 140 8.67 -34.35 -4.51
N TYR A 141 7.96 -33.54 -5.30
CA TYR A 141 6.65 -33.86 -5.90
C TYR A 141 6.67 -33.54 -7.39
N ASP A 142 7.38 -34.37 -8.18
CA ASP A 142 7.60 -34.13 -9.63
C ASP A 142 6.54 -34.77 -10.49
N GLY A 143 6.15 -34.10 -11.60
CA GLY A 143 5.26 -34.63 -12.63
C GLY A 143 3.82 -34.85 -12.18
N MET A 144 3.41 -34.15 -11.14
CA MET A 144 2.09 -34.30 -10.54
C MET A 144 1.03 -33.49 -11.28
N THR A 145 -0.21 -33.95 -11.18
CA THR A 145 -1.37 -33.20 -11.65
C THR A 145 -2.34 -32.94 -10.52
N TYR A 146 -2.59 -31.66 -10.24
CA TYR A 146 -3.49 -31.19 -9.20
C TYR A 146 -4.69 -30.49 -9.84
N ILE A 147 -5.90 -30.94 -9.53
CA ILE A 147 -7.14 -30.43 -10.15
C ILE A 147 -8.16 -30.14 -9.06
N SER A 148 -8.78 -28.96 -9.12
CA SER A 148 -10.02 -28.66 -8.41
C SER A 148 -11.05 -28.03 -9.33
N THR A 149 -12.28 -28.55 -9.28
CA THR A 149 -13.45 -28.00 -9.98
C THR A 149 -14.51 -27.47 -9.02
N LYS A 150 -14.29 -27.64 -7.72
CA LYS A 150 -15.25 -27.18 -6.70
C LYS A 150 -15.06 -25.69 -6.38
N ALA A 151 -16.13 -25.06 -6.00
CA ALA A 151 -16.10 -23.72 -5.44
C ALA A 151 -15.34 -23.68 -4.11
N ASN A 152 -14.65 -22.58 -3.82
CA ASN A 152 -13.98 -22.32 -2.55
C ASN A 152 -12.90 -23.35 -2.15
N GLU A 153 -12.32 -24.03 -3.11
CA GLU A 153 -11.33 -25.09 -2.90
C GLU A 153 -10.04 -24.77 -3.67
N ASN A 154 -8.88 -24.77 -3.03
CA ASN A 154 -7.60 -24.67 -3.70
C ASN A 154 -7.31 -25.98 -4.48
N ALA A 155 -6.68 -25.90 -5.65
CA ALA A 155 -6.30 -27.13 -6.36
C ALA A 155 -5.09 -27.80 -5.68
N LEU A 156 -4.11 -27.00 -5.25
CA LEU A 156 -2.98 -27.42 -4.41
C LEU A 156 -2.76 -26.40 -3.29
N ARG A 157 -2.69 -26.90 -2.05
CA ARG A 157 -2.25 -26.13 -0.89
C ARG A 157 -0.96 -26.73 -0.33
N VAL A 158 0.05 -25.87 -0.13
CA VAL A 158 1.29 -26.21 0.58
C VAL A 158 1.34 -25.43 1.88
N SER A 159 1.43 -26.13 3.01
CA SER A 159 1.38 -25.51 4.32
C SER A 159 2.47 -26.03 5.25
N MET A 160 3.27 -25.15 5.83
CA MET A 160 4.35 -25.48 6.77
C MET A 160 5.42 -26.47 6.24
N ALA A 161 5.41 -26.78 4.94
CA ALA A 161 6.30 -27.74 4.31
C ALA A 161 7.31 -27.05 3.37
N TYR A 162 8.47 -27.65 3.22
CA TYR A 162 9.50 -27.28 2.25
C TYR A 162 9.46 -28.30 1.09
N ILE A 163 8.95 -27.84 -0.07
CA ILE A 163 8.79 -28.74 -1.22
C ILE A 163 9.57 -28.27 -2.44
N SER A 164 10.02 -29.23 -3.25
CA SER A 164 10.41 -29.01 -4.62
C SER A 164 9.48 -29.80 -5.55
N ALA A 165 9.13 -29.20 -6.69
CA ALA A 165 8.23 -29.78 -7.66
C ALA A 165 8.66 -29.41 -9.07
N LYS A 166 8.64 -30.36 -9.99
CA LYS A 166 9.05 -30.14 -11.38
C LYS A 166 8.09 -30.80 -12.37
N GLY A 167 7.72 -30.05 -13.39
CA GLY A 167 6.88 -30.58 -14.49
C GLY A 167 5.43 -30.76 -14.08
N ASP A 168 4.95 -30.06 -13.08
CA ASP A 168 3.60 -30.20 -12.56
C ASP A 168 2.56 -29.46 -13.40
N THR A 169 1.32 -29.94 -13.31
CA THR A 169 0.14 -29.25 -13.85
C THR A 169 -0.86 -28.98 -12.76
N ILE A 170 -1.22 -27.71 -12.56
CA ILE A 170 -2.18 -27.27 -11.54
C ILE A 170 -3.35 -26.58 -12.24
N THR A 171 -4.58 -27.10 -12.06
CA THR A 171 -5.77 -26.58 -12.74
C THR A 171 -6.90 -26.28 -11.76
N LYS A 172 -7.50 -25.11 -11.90
CA LYS A 172 -8.63 -24.67 -11.08
C LYS A 172 -9.76 -24.10 -11.93
N SER A 173 -11.01 -24.58 -11.76
CA SER A 173 -12.16 -24.11 -12.54
C SER A 173 -13.40 -23.72 -11.73
N GLY A 174 -13.47 -24.04 -10.45
CA GLY A 174 -14.60 -23.64 -9.60
C GLY A 174 -14.50 -22.17 -9.19
N ASP A 175 -15.63 -21.50 -9.07
CA ASP A 175 -15.72 -20.11 -8.62
C ASP A 175 -15.60 -19.96 -7.10
N VAL A 176 -15.22 -18.79 -6.62
CA VAL A 176 -15.34 -18.43 -5.22
C VAL A 176 -16.73 -17.83 -4.95
N ASP A 177 -17.28 -18.05 -3.77
CA ASP A 177 -18.54 -17.44 -3.31
C ASP A 177 -18.34 -15.99 -2.85
N ASP A 178 -17.14 -15.66 -2.36
CA ASP A 178 -16.75 -14.34 -1.86
C ASP A 178 -15.37 -13.97 -2.42
N VAL A 179 -15.35 -13.07 -3.40
CA VAL A 179 -14.11 -12.58 -4.02
C VAL A 179 -13.24 -11.82 -3.03
N THR A 180 -13.81 -11.25 -1.96
CA THR A 180 -13.04 -10.57 -0.91
C THR A 180 -12.14 -11.56 -0.15
N ASN A 181 -12.67 -12.72 0.23
CA ASN A 181 -11.87 -13.75 0.88
C ASN A 181 -10.82 -14.37 -0.04
N SER A 182 -11.12 -14.48 -1.34
CA SER A 182 -10.12 -14.87 -2.34
C SER A 182 -8.97 -13.86 -2.37
N ASP A 183 -9.29 -12.59 -2.45
CA ASP A 183 -8.34 -11.49 -2.51
C ASP A 183 -7.49 -11.37 -1.24
N LEU A 184 -8.09 -11.51 -0.07
CA LEU A 184 -7.43 -11.30 1.21
C LEU A 184 -6.65 -12.50 1.73
N TYR A 185 -7.04 -13.74 1.39
CA TYR A 185 -6.55 -14.95 2.04
C TYR A 185 -6.16 -16.08 1.09
N GLY A 186 -6.35 -15.92 -0.23
CA GLY A 186 -6.04 -16.94 -1.24
C GLY A 186 -7.07 -18.07 -1.29
N LYS A 187 -8.31 -17.82 -0.81
CA LYS A 187 -9.43 -18.76 -0.99
C LYS A 187 -9.64 -19.02 -2.49
N ASN A 188 -9.75 -20.29 -2.89
CA ASN A 188 -9.98 -20.69 -4.27
C ASN A 188 -8.77 -20.58 -5.24
N ALA A 189 -7.55 -20.30 -4.77
CA ALA A 189 -6.37 -20.24 -5.63
C ALA A 189 -6.06 -21.63 -6.28
N ALA A 190 -5.45 -21.64 -7.48
CA ALA A 190 -4.92 -22.88 -8.02
C ALA A 190 -3.77 -23.42 -7.16
N LEU A 191 -2.78 -22.59 -6.89
CA LEU A 191 -1.69 -22.86 -5.95
C LEU A 191 -1.77 -21.89 -4.78
N LEU A 192 -1.97 -22.39 -3.58
CA LEU A 192 -1.82 -21.64 -2.34
C LEU A 192 -0.64 -22.18 -1.53
N VAL A 193 0.35 -21.33 -1.23
CA VAL A 193 1.40 -21.62 -0.25
C VAL A 193 1.17 -20.74 0.98
N THR A 194 1.17 -21.32 2.17
CA THR A 194 0.74 -20.63 3.38
C THR A 194 1.45 -21.12 4.65
N HIS A 195 1.26 -20.41 5.77
CA HIS A 195 1.76 -20.76 7.10
C HIS A 195 3.28 -21.04 7.15
N GLY A 196 4.06 -20.23 6.44
CA GLY A 196 5.52 -20.41 6.40
C GLY A 196 5.97 -21.56 5.50
N GLY A 197 5.10 -22.11 4.66
CA GLY A 197 5.47 -23.10 3.65
C GLY A 197 6.39 -22.51 2.58
N HIS A 198 7.27 -23.34 2.02
CA HIS A 198 8.18 -23.00 0.94
C HIS A 198 7.94 -23.93 -0.24
N GLY A 199 7.55 -23.38 -1.39
CA GLY A 199 7.33 -24.13 -2.61
C GLY A 199 8.28 -23.66 -3.72
N ALA A 200 9.17 -24.56 -4.17
CA ALA A 200 10.01 -24.36 -5.36
C ALA A 200 9.44 -25.19 -6.52
N PHE A 201 8.84 -24.50 -7.49
CA PHE A 201 8.21 -25.12 -8.66
C PHE A 201 9.00 -24.77 -9.92
N SER A 202 9.30 -25.75 -10.74
CA SER A 202 9.96 -25.56 -12.03
C SER A 202 9.22 -26.29 -13.16
N ASP A 203 9.28 -25.75 -14.38
CA ASP A 203 8.56 -26.29 -15.54
C ASP A 203 7.05 -26.52 -15.26
N THR A 204 6.44 -25.73 -14.36
CA THR A 204 5.07 -25.93 -13.87
C THR A 204 4.07 -25.14 -14.72
N LYS A 205 2.92 -25.77 -15.00
CA LYS A 205 1.80 -25.15 -15.71
C LYS A 205 0.64 -24.92 -14.75
N ILE A 206 0.30 -23.66 -14.51
CA ILE A 206 -0.84 -23.26 -13.68
C ILE A 206 -1.91 -22.65 -14.57
N SER A 207 -3.16 -23.14 -14.48
CA SER A 207 -4.28 -22.60 -15.25
C SER A 207 -5.54 -22.46 -14.40
N THR A 208 -6.21 -21.31 -14.50
CA THR A 208 -7.50 -21.09 -13.82
C THR A 208 -8.55 -20.52 -14.77
N THR A 209 -9.81 -20.91 -14.53
CA THR A 209 -10.97 -20.35 -15.23
C THR A 209 -12.04 -19.85 -14.26
N GLY A 210 -11.92 -20.17 -12.97
CA GLY A 210 -12.87 -19.76 -11.94
C GLY A 210 -12.71 -18.28 -11.54
N ASN A 211 -13.82 -17.63 -11.22
CA ASN A 211 -13.81 -16.30 -10.61
C ASN A 211 -13.14 -16.36 -9.24
N GLY A 212 -12.30 -15.37 -8.91
CA GLY A 212 -11.50 -15.34 -7.69
C GLY A 212 -10.48 -16.48 -7.59
N ALA A 213 -10.16 -17.15 -8.69
CA ALA A 213 -9.18 -18.23 -8.70
C ALA A 213 -7.80 -17.71 -9.11
N ALA A 214 -7.05 -17.17 -8.15
CA ALA A 214 -5.66 -16.77 -8.37
C ALA A 214 -4.82 -17.93 -8.91
N GLY A 215 -3.87 -17.65 -9.80
CA GLY A 215 -2.94 -18.66 -10.31
C GLY A 215 -2.03 -19.17 -9.20
N ALA A 216 -1.16 -18.35 -8.67
CA ALA A 216 -0.31 -18.66 -7.52
C ALA A 216 -0.52 -17.59 -6.43
N TYR A 217 -0.74 -18.02 -5.20
CA TYR A 217 -0.99 -17.15 -4.06
C TYR A 217 -0.07 -17.53 -2.89
N GLY A 218 0.73 -16.57 -2.43
CA GLY A 218 1.53 -16.70 -1.20
C GLY A 218 0.86 -15.94 -0.05
N TYR A 219 0.63 -16.61 1.06
CA TYR A 219 -0.01 -16.00 2.23
C TYR A 219 0.80 -16.21 3.50
N SER A 220 0.94 -15.19 4.29
CA SER A 220 1.60 -15.10 5.58
C SER A 220 3.13 -14.95 5.58
N LYS A 221 3.61 -14.29 6.62
CA LYS A 221 5.04 -14.10 6.87
C LYS A 221 5.77 -15.44 6.93
N GLY A 222 6.95 -15.51 6.30
CA GLY A 222 7.77 -16.72 6.22
C GLY A 222 7.38 -17.64 5.07
N THR A 223 6.26 -17.38 4.37
CA THR A 223 5.89 -18.13 3.16
C THR A 223 6.74 -17.67 1.97
N TYR A 224 7.19 -18.65 1.17
CA TYR A 224 7.96 -18.41 -0.04
C TYR A 224 7.51 -19.28 -1.20
N ILE A 225 7.27 -18.65 -2.36
CA ILE A 225 7.01 -19.33 -3.63
C ILE A 225 8.15 -18.98 -4.59
N ASN A 226 8.72 -19.98 -5.24
CA ASN A 226 9.62 -19.80 -6.36
C ASN A 226 9.06 -20.54 -7.59
N LEU A 227 8.66 -19.78 -8.62
CA LEU A 227 8.25 -20.31 -9.92
C LEU A 227 9.37 -20.04 -10.91
N THR A 228 9.92 -21.09 -11.48
CA THR A 228 11.00 -21.00 -12.47
C THR A 228 10.59 -21.73 -13.76
N ASP A 229 10.88 -21.14 -14.94
CA ASP A 229 10.58 -21.71 -16.25
C ASP A 229 9.11 -22.17 -16.39
N SER A 230 8.19 -21.43 -15.78
CA SER A 230 6.81 -21.84 -15.57
C SER A 230 5.81 -20.95 -16.33
N THR A 231 4.59 -21.44 -16.46
CA THR A 231 3.49 -20.67 -17.08
C THR A 231 2.30 -20.56 -16.14
N VAL A 232 1.70 -19.35 -16.09
CA VAL A 232 0.48 -19.09 -15.32
C VAL A 232 -0.55 -18.44 -16.24
N SER A 233 -1.76 -19.00 -16.34
CA SER A 233 -2.85 -18.45 -17.13
C SER A 233 -4.13 -18.38 -16.34
N THR A 234 -4.75 -17.20 -16.22
CA THR A 234 -6.03 -17.02 -15.55
C THR A 234 -7.04 -16.36 -16.48
N THR A 235 -8.27 -16.84 -16.48
CA THR A 235 -9.35 -16.30 -17.31
C THR A 235 -10.59 -15.87 -16.52
N GLY A 236 -10.67 -16.24 -15.24
CA GLY A 236 -11.72 -15.80 -14.33
C GLY A 236 -11.60 -14.32 -13.94
N ASN A 237 -12.71 -13.71 -13.55
CA ASN A 237 -12.70 -12.37 -12.99
C ASN A 237 -12.08 -12.37 -11.57
N PHE A 238 -11.41 -11.29 -11.19
CA PHE A 238 -10.73 -11.18 -9.88
C PHE A 238 -9.77 -12.34 -9.61
N ALA A 239 -9.09 -12.81 -10.65
CA ALA A 239 -8.19 -13.94 -10.63
C ALA A 239 -6.77 -13.51 -11.07
N PRO A 240 -5.97 -12.90 -10.19
CA PRO A 240 -4.60 -12.49 -10.50
C PRO A 240 -3.74 -13.71 -10.86
N ALA A 241 -2.73 -13.51 -11.71
CA ALA A 241 -1.85 -14.63 -12.06
C ALA A 241 -0.88 -14.98 -10.91
N ALA A 242 -0.31 -13.96 -10.26
CA ALA A 242 0.60 -14.11 -9.12
C ALA A 242 0.25 -13.10 -8.03
N GLU A 243 0.02 -13.57 -6.81
CA GLU A 243 -0.34 -12.71 -5.69
C GLU A 243 0.42 -13.07 -4.41
N ALA A 244 0.89 -12.05 -3.67
CA ALA A 244 1.50 -12.19 -2.36
C ALA A 244 0.79 -11.28 -1.34
N ALA A 245 0.48 -11.82 -0.15
CA ALA A 245 -0.18 -11.11 0.93
C ALA A 245 0.43 -11.46 2.29
N GLU A 246 0.16 -10.63 3.31
CA GLU A 246 0.57 -10.86 4.71
C GLU A 246 2.08 -11.13 4.84
N LYS A 247 2.91 -10.35 4.12
CA LYS A 247 4.38 -10.44 4.13
C LYS A 247 4.94 -11.73 3.51
N ALA A 248 4.18 -12.44 2.68
CA ALA A 248 4.71 -13.53 1.87
C ALA A 248 5.69 -13.01 0.81
N MET A 249 6.58 -13.88 0.35
CA MET A 249 7.51 -13.60 -0.73
C MET A 249 7.26 -14.52 -1.92
N MET A 250 7.39 -13.97 -3.13
CA MET A 250 7.30 -14.74 -4.37
C MET A 250 8.43 -14.35 -5.31
N LYS A 251 9.10 -15.34 -5.89
CA LYS A 251 10.04 -15.16 -6.99
C LYS A 251 9.49 -15.81 -8.25
N LEU A 252 9.53 -15.07 -9.36
CA LEU A 252 9.12 -15.49 -10.69
C LEU A 252 10.34 -15.35 -11.60
N ALA A 253 10.92 -16.46 -12.04
CA ALA A 253 12.10 -16.45 -12.91
C ALA A 253 11.78 -17.16 -14.24
N ASN A 254 12.06 -16.52 -15.37
CA ASN A 254 11.74 -17.05 -16.71
C ASN A 254 10.25 -17.49 -16.81
N THR A 255 9.36 -16.79 -16.11
CA THR A 255 7.95 -17.15 -16.00
C THR A 255 7.12 -16.33 -16.99
N THR A 256 6.18 -16.99 -17.68
CA THR A 256 5.18 -16.31 -18.51
C THR A 256 3.82 -16.36 -17.81
N ALA A 257 3.22 -15.19 -17.57
CA ALA A 257 1.91 -15.11 -16.95
C ALA A 257 0.92 -14.30 -17.80
N SER A 258 -0.33 -14.75 -17.88
CA SER A 258 -1.39 -14.06 -18.62
C SER A 258 -2.71 -14.05 -17.86
N THR A 259 -3.42 -12.91 -17.91
CA THR A 259 -4.77 -12.79 -17.37
C THR A 259 -5.72 -12.18 -18.40
N THR A 260 -6.97 -12.65 -18.44
CA THR A 260 -7.98 -12.15 -19.38
C THR A 260 -9.29 -11.72 -18.72
N GLY A 261 -9.51 -12.09 -17.45
CA GLY A 261 -10.70 -11.72 -16.68
C GLY A 261 -10.71 -10.26 -16.27
N TYR A 262 -11.87 -9.75 -15.86
CA TYR A 262 -12.01 -8.41 -15.27
C TYR A 262 -11.34 -8.35 -13.90
N GLY A 263 -10.67 -7.24 -13.58
CA GLY A 263 -10.07 -7.02 -12.26
C GLY A 263 -8.99 -8.06 -11.88
N SER A 264 -8.27 -8.60 -12.86
CA SER A 264 -7.32 -9.70 -12.70
C SER A 264 -5.89 -9.25 -13.05
N PRO A 265 -5.17 -8.57 -12.14
CA PRO A 265 -3.79 -8.14 -12.38
C PRO A 265 -2.86 -9.31 -12.69
N ALA A 266 -1.80 -9.08 -13.46
CA ALA A 266 -0.79 -10.11 -13.68
C ALA A 266 0.08 -10.32 -12.44
N ILE A 267 0.49 -9.23 -11.80
CA ILE A 267 1.23 -9.22 -10.54
C ILE A 267 0.42 -8.43 -9.51
N LYS A 268 0.16 -9.03 -8.35
CA LYS A 268 -0.55 -8.39 -7.27
C LYS A 268 0.15 -8.58 -5.93
N VAL A 269 0.31 -7.51 -5.19
CA VAL A 269 0.59 -7.57 -3.76
C VAL A 269 -0.57 -6.93 -3.04
N SER A 270 -1.15 -7.65 -2.09
CA SER A 270 -2.35 -7.23 -1.38
C SER A 270 -2.15 -7.19 0.14
N LYS A 271 -3.18 -7.32 0.89
CA LYS A 271 -3.33 -7.23 2.34
C LYS A 271 -2.03 -7.29 3.15
N ASN A 272 -1.71 -6.20 3.84
CA ASN A 272 -0.52 -6.05 4.69
C ASN A 272 0.84 -6.20 3.96
N GLY A 273 0.82 -6.11 2.62
CA GLY A 273 2.02 -6.15 1.80
C GLY A 273 2.62 -7.54 1.65
N GLY A 274 3.64 -7.61 0.84
CA GLY A 274 4.43 -8.79 0.51
C GLY A 274 5.55 -8.35 -0.42
N ILE A 275 6.27 -9.30 -0.99
CA ILE A 275 7.37 -9.03 -1.93
C ILE A 275 7.22 -9.94 -3.13
N ILE A 276 7.23 -9.38 -4.35
CA ILE A 276 7.31 -10.14 -5.59
C ILE A 276 8.54 -9.70 -6.38
N LEU A 277 9.41 -10.64 -6.69
CA LEU A 277 10.59 -10.46 -7.52
C LEU A 277 10.40 -11.20 -8.84
N ALA A 278 10.38 -10.47 -9.96
CA ALA A 278 10.27 -11.04 -11.29
C ALA A 278 11.56 -10.82 -12.08
N GLU A 279 12.16 -11.93 -12.55
CA GLU A 279 13.41 -11.92 -13.32
C GLU A 279 13.17 -12.55 -14.70
N ASN A 280 13.55 -11.87 -15.77
CA ASN A 280 13.45 -12.37 -17.15
C ASN A 280 12.06 -12.95 -17.49
N SER A 281 11.01 -12.32 -16.98
CA SER A 281 9.64 -12.85 -17.03
C SER A 281 8.72 -11.97 -17.87
N HIS A 282 7.62 -12.56 -18.38
CA HIS A 282 6.68 -11.89 -19.28
C HIS A 282 5.27 -11.93 -18.73
N PHE A 283 4.65 -10.77 -18.58
CA PHE A 283 3.33 -10.60 -18.01
C PHE A 283 2.41 -9.88 -18.99
N THR A 284 1.22 -10.42 -19.25
CA THR A 284 0.23 -9.83 -20.14
C THR A 284 -1.14 -9.83 -19.49
N THR A 285 -1.84 -8.69 -19.53
CA THR A 285 -3.25 -8.60 -19.16
C THR A 285 -4.08 -8.06 -20.32
N THR A 286 -5.26 -8.62 -20.52
CA THR A 286 -6.20 -8.17 -21.58
C THR A 286 -7.57 -7.80 -21.03
N GLY A 287 -7.87 -8.14 -19.77
CA GLY A 287 -9.12 -7.80 -19.10
C GLY A 287 -9.19 -6.31 -18.72
N GLN A 288 -10.40 -5.77 -18.67
CA GLN A 288 -10.62 -4.44 -18.11
C GLN A 288 -10.30 -4.43 -16.61
N GLU A 289 -9.78 -3.33 -16.07
CA GLU A 289 -9.32 -3.17 -14.69
C GLU A 289 -8.27 -4.23 -14.25
N SER A 290 -7.67 -4.93 -15.21
CA SER A 290 -6.65 -5.97 -14.97
C SER A 290 -5.27 -5.38 -15.15
N HIS A 291 -4.85 -4.59 -14.16
CA HIS A 291 -3.58 -3.88 -14.20
C HIS A 291 -2.39 -4.82 -14.41
N GLY A 292 -1.33 -4.33 -15.04
CA GLY A 292 -0.09 -5.09 -15.16
C GLY A 292 0.48 -5.44 -13.79
N VAL A 293 0.64 -4.41 -12.95
CA VAL A 293 1.05 -4.51 -11.55
C VAL A 293 0.05 -3.74 -10.67
N TYR A 294 -0.46 -4.38 -9.63
CA TYR A 294 -1.21 -3.73 -8.56
C TYR A 294 -0.53 -4.04 -7.22
N THR A 295 -0.02 -3.03 -6.54
CA THR A 295 0.79 -3.32 -5.36
C THR A 295 0.42 -2.47 -4.15
N THR A 296 0.29 -3.17 -3.00
CA THR A 296 0.34 -2.66 -1.64
C THR A 296 1.51 -3.31 -0.88
N GLY A 297 2.65 -3.52 -1.56
CA GLY A 297 3.91 -4.09 -1.09
C GLY A 297 5.01 -3.82 -2.12
N ASP A 298 6.11 -4.54 -2.04
CA ASP A 298 7.27 -4.31 -2.89
C ASP A 298 7.26 -5.24 -4.11
N VAL A 299 7.39 -4.65 -5.31
CA VAL A 299 7.54 -5.40 -6.57
C VAL A 299 8.83 -4.94 -7.26
N THR A 300 9.66 -5.90 -7.65
CA THR A 300 10.85 -5.64 -8.46
C THR A 300 10.79 -6.44 -9.76
N LEU A 301 10.99 -5.76 -10.88
CA LEU A 301 11.07 -6.33 -12.22
C LEU A 301 12.49 -6.16 -12.74
N THR A 302 13.19 -7.25 -13.04
CA THR A 302 14.53 -7.24 -13.64
C THR A 302 14.50 -8.00 -14.95
N GLY A 303 14.91 -7.37 -16.06
CA GLY A 303 14.91 -7.98 -17.39
C GLY A 303 13.53 -8.45 -17.85
N SER A 304 12.46 -7.89 -17.31
CA SER A 304 11.09 -8.41 -17.45
C SER A 304 10.21 -7.47 -18.27
N THR A 305 9.11 -8.00 -18.79
CA THR A 305 8.11 -7.20 -19.52
C THR A 305 6.73 -7.35 -18.89
N VAL A 306 6.02 -6.23 -18.78
CA VAL A 306 4.62 -6.16 -18.36
C VAL A 306 3.85 -5.40 -19.42
N ASN A 307 2.81 -6.03 -19.99
CA ASN A 307 1.94 -5.42 -20.99
C ASN A 307 0.48 -5.49 -20.56
N ALA A 308 -0.08 -4.35 -20.14
CA ALA A 308 -1.48 -4.19 -19.77
C ALA A 308 -2.26 -3.62 -20.96
N GLN A 309 -2.87 -4.49 -21.77
CA GLN A 309 -3.44 -4.11 -23.07
C GLN A 309 -4.76 -3.33 -23.00
N ALA A 310 -5.44 -3.33 -21.86
CA ALA A 310 -6.76 -2.69 -21.71
C ALA A 310 -6.87 -1.78 -20.48
N THR A 311 -5.74 -1.49 -19.81
CA THR A 311 -5.77 -0.75 -18.55
C THR A 311 -4.37 -0.20 -18.18
N LYS A 312 -4.21 0.24 -16.94
CA LYS A 312 -2.96 0.77 -16.36
C LYS A 312 -1.85 -0.27 -16.32
N ALA A 313 -0.64 0.16 -16.65
CA ALA A 313 0.54 -0.66 -16.44
C ALA A 313 0.81 -0.91 -14.96
N ALA A 314 0.63 0.11 -14.10
CA ALA A 314 0.85 -0.04 -12.67
C ALA A 314 -0.04 0.85 -11.80
N VAL A 315 -0.41 0.30 -10.63
CA VAL A 315 -1.03 1.03 -9.52
C VAL A 315 -0.23 0.73 -8.27
N ILE A 316 0.28 1.78 -7.61
CA ILE A 316 1.10 1.70 -6.40
C ILE A 316 0.37 2.41 -5.27
N LYS A 317 0.04 1.67 -4.20
CA LYS A 317 -0.72 2.18 -3.05
C LYS A 317 0.11 2.14 -1.78
N ASN A 318 -0.24 3.03 -0.85
CA ASN A 318 0.30 3.09 0.52
C ASN A 318 1.82 3.34 0.58
N ASN A 319 2.63 2.66 1.36
CA ASN A 319 4.07 2.91 1.55
C ASN A 319 4.97 2.02 0.68
N ASP A 320 4.57 1.69 -0.53
CA ASP A 320 5.10 0.55 -1.26
C ASP A 320 5.92 0.95 -2.49
N THR A 321 6.69 0.00 -3.02
CA THR A 321 7.68 0.26 -4.06
C THR A 321 7.45 -0.60 -5.30
N LEU A 322 7.46 0.02 -6.47
CA LEU A 322 7.67 -0.67 -7.75
C LEU A 322 9.02 -0.25 -8.33
N SER A 323 9.91 -1.21 -8.51
CA SER A 323 11.23 -1.00 -9.10
C SER A 323 11.41 -1.78 -10.41
N LEU A 324 11.94 -1.11 -11.43
CA LEU A 324 12.25 -1.66 -12.74
C LEU A 324 13.76 -1.54 -13.00
N GLU A 325 14.38 -2.62 -13.44
CA GLU A 325 15.74 -2.62 -13.96
C GLU A 325 15.78 -3.41 -15.27
N ASN A 326 16.29 -2.80 -16.35
CA ASN A 326 16.33 -3.41 -17.70
C ASN A 326 14.98 -4.00 -18.14
N SER A 327 13.87 -3.34 -17.80
CA SER A 327 12.52 -3.87 -17.94
C SER A 327 11.64 -2.98 -18.80
N THR A 328 10.54 -3.54 -19.33
CA THR A 328 9.52 -2.78 -20.05
C THR A 328 8.20 -2.84 -19.31
N LEU A 329 7.59 -1.66 -19.12
CA LEU A 329 6.28 -1.51 -18.48
C LEU A 329 5.34 -0.77 -19.43
N GLU A 330 4.26 -1.41 -19.88
CA GLU A 330 3.42 -0.94 -20.97
C GLU A 330 1.95 -1.01 -20.58
N GLY A 331 1.20 0.06 -20.85
CA GLY A 331 -0.23 0.13 -20.56
C GLY A 331 -1.03 0.89 -21.62
N ASN A 332 -2.35 0.71 -21.58
CA ASN A 332 -3.30 1.23 -22.56
C ASN A 332 -4.61 1.67 -21.88
N GLU A 333 -4.53 2.62 -20.95
CA GLU A 333 -5.67 3.04 -20.13
C GLU A 333 -6.55 4.07 -20.85
N THR A 334 -7.86 3.82 -20.85
CA THR A 334 -8.85 4.71 -21.46
C THR A 334 -10.06 5.01 -20.57
N ASN A 335 -10.06 4.52 -19.32
CA ASN A 335 -11.16 4.69 -18.38
C ASN A 335 -11.20 6.10 -17.75
N SER A 336 -12.02 6.30 -16.71
CA SER A 336 -12.24 7.59 -16.05
C SER A 336 -10.97 8.21 -15.42
N VAL A 337 -9.96 7.41 -15.13
CA VAL A 337 -8.64 7.85 -14.62
C VAL A 337 -7.58 7.42 -15.62
N PRO A 338 -7.44 8.15 -16.75
CA PRO A 338 -6.67 7.71 -17.91
C PRO A 338 -5.16 7.96 -17.75
N TYR A 339 -4.53 7.28 -16.80
CA TYR A 339 -3.09 7.34 -16.57
C TYR A 339 -2.50 5.94 -16.56
N ASN A 340 -1.29 5.83 -17.08
CA ASN A 340 -0.56 4.56 -17.20
C ASN A 340 -0.04 4.05 -15.86
N ILE A 341 0.51 4.94 -15.03
CA ILE A 341 1.04 4.64 -13.70
C ILE A 341 0.39 5.57 -12.70
N VAL A 342 -0.18 5.01 -11.64
CA VAL A 342 -0.88 5.76 -10.58
C VAL A 342 -0.24 5.48 -9.23
N LEU A 343 0.16 6.55 -8.54
CA LEU A 343 0.62 6.54 -7.16
C LEU A 343 -0.44 7.24 -6.30
N TYR A 344 -1.06 6.50 -5.36
CA TYR A 344 -2.06 7.09 -4.47
C TYR A 344 -2.17 6.36 -3.12
N SER A 345 -2.70 7.03 -2.11
CA SER A 345 -3.10 6.42 -0.84
C SER A 345 -4.61 6.39 -0.72
N ASP A 346 -5.14 5.42 0.02
CA ASP A 346 -6.57 5.39 0.34
C ASP A 346 -6.96 6.63 1.16
N GLU A 347 -8.12 7.20 0.87
CA GLU A 347 -8.63 8.43 1.48
C GLU A 347 -8.78 8.40 3.01
N ASN A 348 -8.93 7.22 3.58
CA ASN A 348 -8.99 7.02 5.03
C ASN A 348 -7.60 7.12 5.71
N ALA A 349 -6.54 7.29 4.93
CA ALA A 349 -5.17 7.47 5.41
C ALA A 349 -4.80 8.95 5.64
N ILE A 350 -5.77 9.87 5.74
CA ILE A 350 -5.55 11.28 6.08
C ILE A 350 -4.80 11.35 7.41
N GLY A 351 -3.53 11.76 7.36
CA GLY A 351 -2.61 11.79 8.51
C GLY A 351 -1.54 10.69 8.53
N THR A 352 -1.66 9.66 7.69
CA THR A 352 -0.63 8.63 7.45
C THR A 352 -0.36 8.46 5.96
N MET A 353 -0.27 9.58 5.21
CA MET A 353 0.12 9.50 3.81
C MET A 353 1.48 8.83 3.72
N GLY A 354 1.47 7.64 3.16
CA GLY A 354 2.67 6.87 2.92
C GLY A 354 3.51 7.46 1.79
N THR A 355 4.74 7.00 1.62
CA THR A 355 5.57 7.33 0.47
C THR A 355 5.54 6.17 -0.51
N GLN A 356 4.77 6.31 -1.60
CA GLN A 356 4.85 5.39 -2.72
C GLN A 356 6.11 5.69 -3.51
N GLN A 357 6.79 4.63 -3.96
CA GLN A 357 8.00 4.78 -4.73
C GLN A 357 7.88 4.08 -6.08
N PHE A 358 8.25 4.78 -7.12
CA PHE A 358 8.47 4.24 -8.45
C PHE A 358 9.91 4.51 -8.87
N ASN A 359 10.68 3.45 -9.09
CA ASN A 359 12.07 3.55 -9.52
C ASN A 359 12.22 2.83 -10.88
N ALA A 360 12.76 3.49 -11.87
CA ALA A 360 13.07 2.87 -13.15
C ALA A 360 14.50 3.19 -13.56
N LYS A 361 15.25 2.14 -13.89
CA LYS A 361 16.62 2.20 -14.35
C LYS A 361 16.80 1.37 -15.61
N ASP A 362 17.48 1.95 -16.62
CA ASP A 362 17.78 1.28 -17.88
C ASP A 362 16.56 0.61 -18.51
N SER A 363 15.37 1.22 -18.36
CA SER A 363 14.08 0.62 -18.63
C SER A 363 13.28 1.40 -19.68
N THR A 364 12.18 0.84 -20.12
CA THR A 364 11.25 1.50 -21.06
C THR A 364 9.84 1.51 -20.46
N ILE A 365 9.18 2.68 -20.48
CA ILE A 365 7.81 2.85 -20.02
C ILE A 365 6.97 3.39 -21.17
N ILE A 366 5.88 2.71 -21.50
CA ILE A 366 5.04 3.02 -22.65
C ILE A 366 3.60 3.24 -22.22
N SER A 367 3.04 4.39 -22.52
CA SER A 367 1.61 4.66 -22.47
C SER A 367 1.04 4.75 -23.89
N HIS A 368 0.23 3.76 -24.28
CA HIS A 368 -0.44 3.80 -25.58
C HIS A 368 -1.58 4.79 -25.61
N LYS A 369 -2.23 4.99 -24.47
CA LYS A 369 -3.33 5.95 -24.27
C LYS A 369 -3.31 6.46 -22.84
N GLY A 370 -3.82 7.69 -22.65
CA GLY A 370 -3.81 8.38 -21.37
C GLY A 370 -2.45 9.00 -21.02
N GLY A 371 -2.42 9.75 -19.91
CA GLY A 371 -1.21 10.35 -19.37
C GLY A 371 -0.25 9.31 -18.81
N MET A 372 1.01 9.70 -18.57
CA MET A 372 2.00 8.76 -18.08
C MET A 372 1.87 8.52 -16.58
N PHE A 373 2.05 9.55 -15.76
CA PHE A 373 2.02 9.42 -14.31
C PHE A 373 0.92 10.28 -13.69
N LEU A 374 0.19 9.70 -12.73
CA LEU A 374 -0.66 10.41 -11.80
C LEU A 374 -0.13 10.21 -10.38
N VAL A 375 0.10 11.32 -9.66
CA VAL A 375 0.39 11.34 -8.23
C VAL A 375 -0.72 12.12 -7.53
N THR A 376 -1.48 11.45 -6.69
CA THR A 376 -2.64 12.04 -6.01
C THR A 376 -2.85 11.46 -4.63
N SER A 377 -3.32 12.28 -3.68
CA SER A 377 -3.61 11.82 -2.30
C SER A 377 -2.42 11.15 -1.61
N THR A 378 -1.18 11.55 -1.92
CA THR A 378 0.00 10.85 -1.42
C THR A 378 1.28 11.67 -1.48
N HIS A 379 2.32 11.18 -0.76
CA HIS A 379 3.72 11.54 -1.00
C HIS A 379 4.33 10.51 -1.95
N GLY A 380 4.42 10.85 -3.24
CA GLY A 380 5.01 9.99 -4.27
C GLY A 380 6.48 10.32 -4.50
N ARG A 381 7.34 9.32 -4.60
CA ARG A 381 8.71 9.48 -5.08
C ARG A 381 8.88 8.75 -6.40
N VAL A 382 9.33 9.47 -7.41
CA VAL A 382 9.65 8.90 -8.72
C VAL A 382 11.14 9.13 -9.01
N THR A 383 11.87 8.05 -9.29
CA THR A 383 13.27 8.11 -9.71
C THR A 383 13.39 7.50 -11.10
N LEU A 384 13.91 8.27 -12.06
CA LEU A 384 14.17 7.82 -13.41
C LEU A 384 15.68 7.90 -13.69
N GLU A 385 16.30 6.76 -13.99
CA GLU A 385 17.69 6.65 -14.40
C GLU A 385 17.76 6.02 -15.79
N ASN A 386 18.27 6.74 -16.78
CA ASN A 386 18.47 6.24 -18.16
C ASN A 386 17.26 5.47 -18.71
N THR A 387 16.05 5.98 -18.47
CA THR A 387 14.79 5.30 -18.78
C THR A 387 14.10 5.99 -19.95
N THR A 388 13.67 5.21 -20.94
CA THR A 388 12.90 5.70 -22.09
C THR A 388 11.43 5.84 -21.72
N ILE A 389 10.86 7.03 -21.95
CA ILE A 389 9.43 7.31 -21.75
C ILE A 389 8.79 7.51 -23.13
N GLN A 390 7.73 6.76 -23.41
CA GLN A 390 6.96 6.86 -24.65
C GLN A 390 5.49 7.09 -24.33
N GLN A 391 4.94 8.21 -24.79
CA GLN A 391 3.53 8.57 -24.64
C GLN A 391 3.10 9.55 -25.75
N ASP A 392 1.83 9.90 -25.77
CA ASP A 392 1.33 11.03 -26.57
C ASP A 392 2.00 12.33 -26.07
N PRO A 393 2.79 13.01 -26.92
CA PRO A 393 3.53 14.22 -26.52
C PRO A 393 2.61 15.41 -26.19
N SER A 394 1.32 15.35 -26.51
CA SER A 394 0.34 16.38 -26.16
C SER A 394 -0.14 16.30 -24.71
N LEU A 395 0.15 15.19 -24.02
CA LEU A 395 -0.25 14.96 -22.64
C LEU A 395 0.91 15.25 -21.67
N PRO A 396 0.62 15.73 -20.44
CA PRO A 396 1.64 15.86 -19.41
C PRO A 396 2.30 14.51 -19.09
N VAL A 397 3.63 14.53 -18.89
CA VAL A 397 4.33 13.31 -18.43
C VAL A 397 4.03 13.04 -16.95
N PHE A 398 3.84 14.08 -16.15
CA PHE A 398 3.38 13.99 -14.77
C PHE A 398 2.17 14.88 -14.55
N THR A 399 1.17 14.33 -13.90
CA THR A 399 0.05 15.08 -13.31
C THR A 399 0.09 14.87 -11.80
N VAL A 400 0.26 15.95 -11.06
CA VAL A 400 0.32 15.96 -9.60
C VAL A 400 -0.87 16.76 -9.11
N THR A 401 -1.88 16.09 -8.58
CA THR A 401 -3.17 16.74 -8.34
C THR A 401 -3.86 16.19 -7.10
N GLY A 402 -4.62 17.06 -6.44
CA GLY A 402 -5.60 16.63 -5.45
C GLY A 402 -6.87 16.11 -6.09
N ASN A 403 -7.82 15.74 -5.24
CA ASN A 403 -9.11 15.28 -5.69
C ASN A 403 -9.98 16.45 -6.20
N ASP A 404 -10.44 16.35 -7.42
CA ASP A 404 -11.36 17.32 -8.04
C ASP A 404 -12.78 16.76 -8.25
N GLY A 405 -13.05 15.57 -7.74
CA GLY A 405 -14.30 14.83 -7.93
C GLY A 405 -14.35 13.99 -9.19
N SER A 406 -13.39 14.10 -10.11
CA SER A 406 -13.39 13.34 -11.37
C SER A 406 -12.94 11.88 -11.18
N PHE A 407 -12.17 11.59 -10.14
CA PHE A 407 -11.65 10.24 -9.89
C PHE A 407 -12.67 9.28 -9.27
N GLY A 408 -13.78 9.79 -8.73
CA GLY A 408 -14.80 8.96 -8.07
C GLY A 408 -14.47 8.51 -6.65
N TRP A 409 -13.41 9.06 -6.04
CA TRP A 409 -13.03 8.83 -4.63
C TRP A 409 -12.54 10.13 -3.99
N GLY A 410 -12.50 10.15 -2.64
CA GLY A 410 -12.01 11.26 -1.83
C GLY A 410 -12.88 12.50 -1.81
N ASP A 411 -12.56 13.42 -0.91
CA ASP A 411 -13.28 14.70 -0.80
C ASP A 411 -12.77 15.69 -1.85
N PRO A 412 -13.61 16.22 -2.75
CA PRO A 412 -13.21 17.21 -3.74
C PRO A 412 -12.57 18.45 -3.11
N GLY A 413 -11.45 18.90 -3.68
CA GLY A 413 -10.68 20.03 -3.17
C GLY A 413 -9.74 19.70 -2.01
N SER A 414 -9.48 18.42 -1.77
CA SER A 414 -8.57 17.92 -0.74
C SER A 414 -7.59 16.87 -1.27
N ASN A 415 -6.72 16.36 -0.41
CA ASN A 415 -5.83 15.24 -0.70
C ASN A 415 -4.89 15.51 -1.88
N GLY A 416 -4.12 16.59 -1.83
CA GLY A 416 -3.10 16.93 -2.82
C GLY A 416 -2.08 15.82 -3.03
N GLY A 417 -1.51 15.76 -4.23
CA GLY A 417 -0.33 14.95 -4.52
C GLY A 417 0.93 15.71 -4.10
N HIS A 418 1.88 15.03 -3.48
CA HIS A 418 3.19 15.59 -3.11
C HIS A 418 4.27 14.74 -3.76
N MET A 419 4.88 15.24 -4.85
CA MET A 419 5.83 14.45 -5.63
C MET A 419 7.28 14.88 -5.41
N GLN A 420 8.15 13.92 -5.11
CA GLN A 420 9.58 14.06 -5.28
C GLN A 420 9.99 13.38 -6.60
N LEU A 421 10.46 14.15 -7.58
CA LEU A 421 10.96 13.64 -8.86
C LEU A 421 12.50 13.76 -8.90
N VAL A 422 13.17 12.65 -9.16
CA VAL A 422 14.63 12.61 -9.29
C VAL A 422 15.01 12.08 -10.66
N LEU A 423 15.73 12.86 -11.43
CA LEU A 423 16.30 12.49 -12.73
C LEU A 423 17.80 12.24 -12.56
N VAL A 424 18.26 11.05 -12.97
CA VAL A 424 19.66 10.62 -12.91
C VAL A 424 20.09 10.14 -14.28
N LYS A 425 21.02 10.82 -14.94
CA LYS A 425 21.44 10.51 -16.33
C LYS A 425 20.24 10.32 -17.26
N GLN A 426 19.20 11.11 -17.05
CA GLN A 426 17.88 10.95 -17.67
C GLN A 426 17.66 12.04 -18.73
N GLU A 427 17.18 11.63 -19.89
CA GLU A 427 16.51 12.53 -20.81
C GLU A 427 14.99 12.39 -20.60
N LEU A 428 14.35 13.46 -20.13
CA LEU A 428 12.91 13.52 -19.95
C LEU A 428 12.32 14.56 -20.89
N THR A 429 11.30 14.17 -21.65
CA THR A 429 10.53 15.08 -22.49
C THR A 429 9.06 15.05 -22.09
N GLY A 430 8.48 16.22 -21.91
CA GLY A 430 7.08 16.42 -21.56
C GLY A 430 6.88 17.39 -20.39
N ASN A 431 5.66 17.95 -20.33
CA ASN A 431 5.29 18.93 -19.33
C ASN A 431 4.84 18.26 -18.02
N ILE A 432 4.94 19.00 -16.93
CA ILE A 432 4.45 18.63 -15.61
C ILE A 432 3.26 19.53 -15.28
N LEU A 433 2.14 18.95 -14.92
CA LEU A 433 0.93 19.65 -14.45
C LEU A 433 0.80 19.47 -12.95
N VAL A 434 0.70 20.59 -12.21
CA VAL A 434 0.53 20.59 -10.76
C VAL A 434 -0.71 21.40 -10.42
N ASP A 435 -1.62 20.88 -9.59
CA ASP A 435 -2.73 21.70 -9.15
C ASP A 435 -2.39 22.56 -7.91
N SER A 436 -3.29 23.50 -7.60
CA SER A 436 -3.07 24.52 -6.55
C SER A 436 -2.97 23.95 -5.13
N ILE A 437 -3.34 22.69 -4.92
CA ILE A 437 -3.29 22.02 -3.60
C ILE A 437 -2.23 20.91 -3.54
N SER A 438 -1.42 20.81 -4.59
CA SER A 438 -0.36 19.80 -4.72
C SER A 438 1.00 20.45 -4.90
N ASP A 439 2.07 19.68 -4.78
CA ASP A 439 3.42 20.16 -4.98
C ASP A 439 4.35 19.13 -5.65
N VAL A 440 5.40 19.66 -6.27
CA VAL A 440 6.51 18.89 -6.83
C VAL A 440 7.85 19.45 -6.37
N ASN A 441 8.73 18.57 -5.91
CA ASN A 441 10.15 18.86 -5.73
C ASN A 441 10.94 18.06 -6.77
N MET A 442 11.51 18.75 -7.78
CA MET A 442 12.20 18.12 -8.88
C MET A 442 13.70 18.34 -8.80
N ASN A 443 14.46 17.26 -8.89
CA ASN A 443 15.91 17.26 -8.88
C ASN A 443 16.43 16.72 -10.23
N ILE A 444 17.05 17.60 -11.03
CA ILE A 444 17.66 17.26 -12.31
C ILE A 444 19.16 17.08 -12.08
N THR A 445 19.63 15.83 -12.03
CA THR A 445 20.99 15.50 -11.57
C THR A 445 21.77 14.66 -12.57
N ASP A 446 23.08 14.51 -12.34
CA ASP A 446 23.97 13.60 -13.05
C ASP A 446 23.91 13.71 -14.59
N SER A 447 23.99 14.94 -15.10
CA SER A 447 23.93 15.24 -16.54
C SER A 447 22.57 14.94 -17.19
N SER A 448 21.50 14.97 -16.41
CA SER A 448 20.15 14.83 -16.93
C SER A 448 19.71 16.04 -17.73
N THR A 449 18.81 15.80 -18.68
CA THR A 449 18.17 16.85 -19.48
C THR A 449 16.66 16.75 -19.36
N TRP A 450 16.01 17.85 -19.01
CA TRP A 450 14.55 17.95 -19.07
C TRP A 450 14.14 18.91 -20.21
N ASN A 451 13.33 18.43 -21.15
CA ASN A 451 12.70 19.18 -22.22
C ASN A 451 11.23 19.34 -21.90
N GLY A 452 10.82 20.44 -21.29
CA GLY A 452 9.44 20.60 -20.84
C GLY A 452 9.19 21.91 -20.11
N ALA A 453 7.96 22.05 -19.68
CA ALA A 453 7.48 23.15 -18.85
C ALA A 453 6.68 22.63 -17.65
N ILE A 454 6.52 23.47 -16.66
CA ILE A 454 5.66 23.17 -15.51
C ILE A 454 4.54 24.20 -15.42
N HIS A 455 3.32 23.70 -15.26
CA HIS A 455 2.13 24.53 -15.17
C HIS A 455 1.43 24.29 -13.83
N ILE A 456 1.17 25.38 -13.10
CA ILE A 456 0.38 25.36 -11.87
C ILE A 456 -1.04 25.77 -12.24
N VAL A 457 -2.01 24.88 -12.01
CA VAL A 457 -3.41 25.10 -12.35
C VAL A 457 -4.28 25.11 -11.09
N PRO A 458 -5.39 25.84 -11.05
CA PRO A 458 -6.34 25.75 -9.94
C PRO A 458 -6.91 24.33 -9.82
N ASN A 459 -7.02 23.79 -8.58
CA ASN A 459 -7.84 22.61 -8.36
C ASN A 459 -9.30 22.97 -8.69
N ALA A 460 -10.00 22.12 -9.45
CA ALA A 460 -11.33 22.39 -9.97
C ALA A 460 -12.39 22.64 -8.87
N GLN A 461 -12.14 22.17 -7.64
CA GLN A 461 -13.01 22.34 -6.48
C GLN A 461 -12.53 23.44 -5.51
N ASN A 462 -11.61 24.32 -5.95
CA ASN A 462 -11.11 25.45 -5.19
C ASN A 462 -10.55 25.07 -3.80
N GLY A 463 -9.81 23.98 -3.72
CA GLY A 463 -9.04 23.63 -2.54
C GLY A 463 -8.06 24.75 -2.15
N ALA A 464 -7.61 24.78 -0.90
CA ALA A 464 -6.65 25.77 -0.44
C ALA A 464 -5.34 25.65 -1.24
N ALA A 465 -4.88 26.77 -1.83
CA ALA A 465 -3.63 26.80 -2.55
C ALA A 465 -2.43 26.69 -1.58
N TYR A 466 -1.47 25.83 -1.92
CA TYR A 466 -0.14 25.88 -1.31
C TYR A 466 0.66 27.03 -1.90
N HIS A 467 1.57 27.59 -1.12
CA HIS A 467 2.47 28.64 -1.60
C HIS A 467 3.78 28.07 -2.18
N THR A 468 3.93 26.74 -2.21
CA THR A 468 5.15 26.03 -2.60
C THR A 468 4.79 24.86 -3.52
N ASN A 469 4.25 25.18 -4.71
CA ASN A 469 3.76 24.13 -5.62
C ASN A 469 4.86 23.50 -6.48
N ALA A 470 6.00 24.17 -6.70
CA ALA A 470 7.05 23.63 -7.53
C ALA A 470 8.43 24.18 -7.14
N ASP A 471 9.28 23.33 -6.62
CA ASP A 471 10.69 23.64 -6.34
C ASP A 471 11.59 22.85 -7.28
N ILE A 472 12.43 23.55 -8.07
CA ILE A 472 13.28 22.94 -9.09
C ILE A 472 14.75 23.12 -8.70
N PHE A 473 15.49 22.01 -8.62
CA PHE A 473 16.94 21.98 -8.48
C PHE A 473 17.60 21.44 -9.74
N ILE A 474 18.57 22.16 -10.28
CA ILE A 474 19.34 21.78 -11.45
C ILE A 474 20.81 21.66 -11.03
N ALA A 475 21.32 20.44 -10.99
CA ALA A 475 22.72 20.18 -10.65
C ALA A 475 23.70 20.61 -11.77
N ALA A 476 24.96 20.79 -11.42
CA ALA A 476 26.01 21.06 -12.38
C ALA A 476 26.08 19.96 -13.46
N GLY A 477 26.19 20.37 -14.74
CA GLY A 477 26.17 19.45 -15.87
C GLY A 477 24.79 19.02 -16.36
N SER A 478 23.71 19.34 -15.61
CA SER A 478 22.33 19.07 -16.01
C SER A 478 21.67 20.27 -16.69
N THR A 479 20.62 20.03 -17.46
CA THR A 479 20.00 21.05 -18.33
C THR A 479 18.48 21.01 -18.23
N TRP A 480 17.85 22.17 -18.13
CA TRP A 480 16.42 22.37 -18.36
C TRP A 480 16.24 23.18 -19.65
N ASN A 481 15.62 22.57 -20.67
CA ASN A 481 15.20 23.22 -21.90
C ASN A 481 13.71 23.54 -21.79
N LEU A 482 13.35 24.81 -21.71
CA LEU A 482 11.95 25.22 -21.71
C LEU A 482 11.33 24.96 -23.08
N THR A 483 10.13 24.42 -23.07
CA THR A 483 9.28 24.25 -24.26
C THR A 483 8.08 25.18 -24.26
N GLU A 484 7.73 25.73 -23.10
CA GLU A 484 6.66 26.72 -22.88
C GLU A 484 7.02 27.61 -21.68
N ASP A 485 6.25 28.68 -21.45
CA ASP A 485 6.37 29.48 -20.23
C ASP A 485 6.04 28.62 -19.01
N SER A 486 6.80 28.77 -17.95
CA SER A 486 6.67 27.96 -16.73
C SER A 486 6.36 28.81 -15.50
N GLU A 487 5.60 28.24 -14.56
CA GLU A 487 5.38 28.82 -13.24
C GLU A 487 5.96 27.90 -12.16
N VAL A 488 6.80 28.43 -11.26
CA VAL A 488 7.45 27.66 -10.19
C VAL A 488 7.52 28.47 -8.89
N THR A 489 7.68 27.80 -7.77
CA THR A 489 7.94 28.47 -6.48
C THR A 489 9.36 28.98 -6.44
N THR A 490 10.34 28.10 -6.64
CA THR A 490 11.76 28.42 -6.61
C THR A 490 12.54 27.65 -7.68
N VAL A 491 13.67 28.24 -8.11
CA VAL A 491 14.67 27.58 -8.95
C VAL A 491 16.04 27.72 -8.31
N THR A 492 16.67 26.61 -7.97
CA THR A 492 18.09 26.56 -7.61
C THR A 492 18.87 25.99 -8.79
N ASN A 493 19.60 26.86 -9.51
CA ASN A 493 20.31 26.49 -10.74
C ASN A 493 21.82 26.48 -10.54
N LEU A 494 22.44 25.30 -10.58
CA LEU A 494 23.88 25.09 -10.68
C LEU A 494 24.29 24.55 -12.06
N GLY A 495 23.32 24.27 -12.95
CA GLY A 495 23.48 23.73 -14.29
C GLY A 495 23.18 24.76 -15.38
N THR A 496 22.37 24.37 -16.35
CA THR A 496 21.99 25.19 -17.49
C THR A 496 20.48 25.30 -17.63
N ILE A 497 19.96 26.51 -17.89
CA ILE A 497 18.59 26.73 -18.32
C ILE A 497 18.65 27.35 -19.74
N ASN A 498 18.05 26.65 -20.70
CA ASN A 498 17.83 27.16 -22.05
C ASN A 498 16.38 27.64 -22.15
N TYR A 499 16.23 28.96 -22.18
CA TYR A 499 14.88 29.57 -22.16
C TYR A 499 14.13 29.40 -23.48
N ASN A 500 14.83 29.30 -24.62
CA ASN A 500 14.24 29.08 -25.96
C ASN A 500 13.12 30.09 -26.32
N GLY A 501 13.23 31.33 -25.80
CA GLY A 501 12.24 32.39 -26.00
C GLY A 501 11.09 32.38 -24.98
N HIS A 502 11.09 31.46 -24.05
CA HIS A 502 10.09 31.33 -22.94
C HIS A 502 10.60 31.98 -21.66
N THR A 503 9.74 32.01 -20.66
CA THR A 503 10.01 32.61 -19.35
C THR A 503 9.70 31.64 -18.20
N ILE A 504 10.34 31.88 -17.03
CA ILE A 504 9.98 31.24 -15.79
C ILE A 504 9.49 32.32 -14.82
N LYS A 505 8.26 32.23 -14.37
CA LYS A 505 7.68 33.10 -13.37
C LYS A 505 7.78 32.43 -12.00
N LEU A 506 8.43 33.09 -11.05
CA LEU A 506 8.55 32.65 -9.67
C LEU A 506 7.36 33.11 -8.82
N ALA A 507 7.13 32.43 -7.68
CA ALA A 507 6.05 32.77 -6.74
C ALA A 507 6.12 34.20 -6.18
N ASP A 508 7.33 34.79 -6.07
CA ASP A 508 7.54 36.18 -5.65
C ASP A 508 7.26 37.23 -6.75
N GLY A 509 6.84 36.79 -7.93
CA GLY A 509 6.57 37.62 -9.08
C GLY A 509 7.78 37.89 -9.98
N THR A 510 8.96 37.41 -9.60
CA THR A 510 10.18 37.51 -10.44
C THR A 510 9.98 36.73 -11.75
N VAL A 511 10.38 37.31 -12.86
CA VAL A 511 10.37 36.68 -14.19
C VAL A 511 11.80 36.46 -14.66
N MET A 512 12.18 35.19 -14.76
CA MET A 512 13.48 34.79 -15.33
C MET A 512 13.34 34.60 -16.85
N LYS A 513 14.31 35.07 -17.60
CA LYS A 513 14.36 34.97 -19.08
C LYS A 513 15.80 34.99 -19.56
N GLY A 514 16.06 34.40 -20.72
CA GLY A 514 17.37 34.41 -21.38
C GLY A 514 17.67 35.69 -22.13
#